data_8006ea9f0e575ea0eecfd83c1d7e9574
#
_entry.id   8006ea9f0e575ea0eecfd83c1d7e9574
#
_cell.length_a   1.000
_cell.length_b   1.000
_cell.length_c   1.000
_cell.angle_alpha   90.00
_cell.angle_beta   90.00
_cell.angle_gamma   90.00
#
_symmetry.space_group_name_H-M   'P 1'
#
loop_
_entity.id
_entity.type
_entity.pdbx_description
1 polymer ?
#
loop_
_entity_poly.entity_id
_entity_poly.type
_entity_poly.pdbx_seq_one_letter_code
_entity_poly.pdbx_strand_id
1 'polypeptide(L)'
;MREPRFWHGAPSVNSNLLRPLAALYGAIAERRMQRGGLDAGVPVICVGNYHVGGAGKTPTVLALAKLLRELGETPVVLSRGYGGKLAGPVKVDPVRHAASDVGDEPLMLAGTLPVVVSRKRADGVPLARAQGATVILMDDGFQSPAVVKDASLIVIDSERGLGNGQVFPAGPLRAPLRPQLARTDALVIVGNGAAADAVAAEIAAQGKPVLRAHLKPDEAQVAQLRGQRVLAFAGIGDPTRFFNTLRASGIEVAGQRAFADHHPYSQAEIESLIAKAGRDGLTLVTTEKDLARLRDWSQQIVPFPVTLEFDDPALLRKFVADRLFKARARKEP
;
A
#
# COMPACT_ATOMS: atom_id res chain seq x y z
N MET A 1 4.20 5.27 -14.00
CA MET A 1 5.10 4.55 -14.96
C MET A 1 4.53 3.14 -15.12
N ARG A 2 4.33 2.66 -16.34
CA ARG A 2 3.86 1.26 -16.51
C ARG A 2 5.03 0.32 -16.23
N GLU A 3 4.78 -0.71 -15.43
CA GLU A 3 5.77 -1.76 -15.15
C GLU A 3 6.08 -2.52 -16.46
N PRO A 4 7.37 -2.74 -16.76
CA PRO A 4 7.74 -3.52 -17.94
C PRO A 4 7.23 -4.96 -17.85
N ARG A 5 6.70 -5.50 -18.94
CA ARG A 5 6.17 -6.88 -18.97
C ARG A 5 7.19 -7.94 -18.55
N PHE A 6 8.47 -7.72 -18.84
CA PHE A 6 9.53 -8.67 -18.50
C PHE A 6 9.84 -8.75 -16.98
N TRP A 7 9.25 -7.87 -16.16
CA TRP A 7 9.36 -7.97 -14.70
C TRP A 7 8.47 -9.08 -14.11
N HIS A 8 7.42 -9.48 -14.84
CA HIS A 8 6.39 -10.41 -14.36
C HIS A 8 6.48 -11.82 -14.97
N GLY A 9 7.50 -12.08 -15.78
CA GLY A 9 7.75 -13.38 -16.40
C GLY A 9 9.12 -13.95 -16.03
N ALA A 10 9.50 -15.05 -16.68
CA ALA A 10 10.85 -15.58 -16.56
C ALA A 10 11.90 -14.54 -17.01
N PRO A 11 13.15 -14.61 -16.49
CA PRO A 11 14.22 -13.73 -16.91
C PRO A 11 14.38 -13.72 -18.43
N SER A 12 14.33 -12.54 -19.03
CA SER A 12 14.39 -12.31 -20.48
C SER A 12 15.74 -11.72 -20.87
N VAL A 13 16.01 -11.63 -22.19
CA VAL A 13 17.22 -10.95 -22.71
C VAL A 13 17.30 -9.51 -22.17
N ASN A 14 16.18 -8.78 -22.14
CA ASN A 14 16.14 -7.41 -21.61
C ASN A 14 16.49 -7.35 -20.13
N SER A 15 15.98 -8.28 -19.31
CA SER A 15 16.34 -8.34 -17.89
C SER A 15 17.81 -8.69 -17.70
N ASN A 16 18.37 -9.58 -18.51
CA ASN A 16 19.79 -9.96 -18.42
C ASN A 16 20.73 -8.81 -18.80
N LEU A 17 20.40 -8.03 -19.84
CA LEU A 17 21.17 -6.83 -20.22
C LEU A 17 21.21 -5.77 -19.11
N LEU A 18 20.15 -5.67 -18.31
CA LEU A 18 20.04 -4.71 -17.21
C LEU A 18 20.67 -5.20 -15.89
N ARG A 19 21.12 -6.46 -15.80
CA ARG A 19 21.69 -7.04 -14.56
C ARG A 19 22.89 -6.25 -14.00
N PRO A 20 23.86 -5.73 -14.79
CA PRO A 20 24.96 -4.96 -14.22
C PRO A 20 24.49 -3.70 -13.49
N LEU A 21 23.51 -2.97 -14.09
CA LEU A 21 22.90 -1.80 -13.46
C LEU A 21 22.10 -2.19 -12.22
N ALA A 22 21.39 -3.30 -12.27
CA ALA A 22 20.63 -3.82 -11.14
C ALA A 22 21.55 -4.23 -9.98
N ALA A 23 22.73 -4.79 -10.27
CA ALA A 23 23.71 -5.14 -9.25
C ALA A 23 24.26 -3.90 -8.54
N LEU A 24 24.59 -2.84 -9.30
CA LEU A 24 25.04 -1.58 -8.72
C LEU A 24 23.97 -0.92 -7.86
N TYR A 25 22.73 -0.82 -8.41
CA TYR A 25 21.58 -0.29 -7.67
C TYR A 25 21.31 -1.11 -6.41
N GLY A 26 21.35 -2.44 -6.52
CA GLY A 26 21.14 -3.36 -5.40
C GLY A 26 22.15 -3.17 -4.28
N ALA A 27 23.44 -3.04 -4.62
CA ALA A 27 24.50 -2.82 -3.65
C ALA A 27 24.34 -1.47 -2.90
N ILE A 28 23.91 -0.42 -3.61
CA ILE A 28 23.61 0.88 -3.00
C ILE A 28 22.39 0.78 -2.08
N ALA A 29 21.32 0.11 -2.53
CA ALA A 29 20.11 -0.07 -1.77
C ALA A 29 20.37 -0.88 -0.49
N GLU A 30 21.14 -1.96 -0.58
CA GLU A 30 21.54 -2.79 0.56
C GLU A 30 22.37 -2.01 1.57
N ARG A 31 23.43 -1.31 1.13
CA ARG A 31 24.23 -0.42 2.00
C ARG A 31 23.37 0.63 2.70
N ARG A 32 22.41 1.20 1.98
CA ARG A 32 21.49 2.17 2.54
C ARG A 32 20.62 1.55 3.63
N MET A 33 20.10 0.36 3.43
CA MET A 33 19.27 -0.34 4.42
C MET A 33 20.04 -0.68 5.70
N GLN A 34 21.37 -0.78 5.64
CA GLN A 34 22.24 -1.10 6.80
C GLN A 34 22.51 0.10 7.71
N ARG A 35 22.17 1.31 7.30
CA ARG A 35 22.40 2.51 8.12
C ARG A 35 21.50 2.52 9.34
N GLY A 36 21.99 3.10 10.43
CA GLY A 36 21.21 3.38 11.63
C GLY A 36 20.17 4.46 11.36
N GLY A 37 19.06 4.42 12.09
CA GLY A 37 17.97 5.39 12.03
C GLY A 37 17.70 6.08 13.36
N LEU A 38 16.85 7.11 13.33
CA LEU A 38 16.33 7.78 14.51
C LEU A 38 15.44 6.82 15.31
N ASP A 39 15.65 6.70 16.61
CA ASP A 39 14.65 6.13 17.51
C ASP A 39 13.48 7.12 17.67
N ALA A 40 12.28 6.67 17.40
CA ALA A 40 11.11 7.52 17.47
C ALA A 40 10.61 7.80 18.91
N GLY A 41 11.14 7.11 19.89
CA GLY A 41 10.68 7.17 21.30
C GLY A 41 9.33 6.49 21.56
N VAL A 42 8.65 6.05 20.48
CA VAL A 42 7.43 5.22 20.50
C VAL A 42 7.61 4.04 19.54
N PRO A 43 6.87 2.92 19.70
CA PRO A 43 6.93 1.81 18.76
C PRO A 43 6.67 2.25 17.31
N VAL A 44 7.43 1.68 16.38
CA VAL A 44 7.29 1.93 14.95
C VAL A 44 7.01 0.61 14.22
N ILE A 45 5.82 0.48 13.67
CA ILE A 45 5.42 -0.65 12.82
C ILE A 45 5.46 -0.19 11.37
N CYS A 46 6.27 -0.83 10.55
CA CYS A 46 6.41 -0.51 9.14
C CYS A 46 5.59 -1.48 8.28
N VAL A 47 4.76 -0.93 7.41
CA VAL A 47 4.12 -1.66 6.31
C VAL A 47 4.87 -1.32 5.03
N GLY A 48 5.40 -2.34 4.37
CA GLY A 48 6.19 -2.17 3.16
C GLY A 48 6.00 -3.30 2.18
N ASN A 49 6.76 -3.30 1.10
CA ASN A 49 6.83 -4.38 0.13
C ASN A 49 8.26 -4.55 -0.40
N TYR A 50 8.55 -5.69 -1.03
CA TYR A 50 9.86 -5.97 -1.61
C TYR A 50 10.07 -5.31 -2.96
N HIS A 51 8.99 -5.07 -3.70
CA HIS A 51 9.01 -4.66 -5.11
C HIS A 51 8.35 -3.30 -5.33
N VAL A 52 8.55 -2.74 -6.49
CA VAL A 52 7.82 -1.56 -6.98
C VAL A 52 6.38 -1.98 -7.32
N GLY A 53 5.43 -1.08 -7.15
CA GLY A 53 4.02 -1.30 -7.49
C GLY A 53 3.11 -1.60 -6.30
N GLY A 54 1.83 -1.77 -6.61
CA GLY A 54 0.78 -2.01 -5.61
C GLY A 54 0.80 -3.46 -5.10
N ALA A 55 0.83 -3.64 -3.79
CA ALA A 55 0.79 -4.95 -3.14
C ALA A 55 -0.33 -5.05 -2.08
N GLY A 56 -1.19 -4.04 -1.96
CA GLY A 56 -2.20 -4.00 -0.89
C GLY A 56 -1.72 -3.33 0.41
N LYS A 57 -0.65 -2.50 0.37
CA LYS A 57 -0.13 -1.80 1.56
C LYS A 57 -1.17 -0.95 2.26
N THR A 58 -1.87 -0.10 1.52
CA THR A 58 -2.84 0.84 2.11
C THR A 58 -3.98 0.14 2.85
N PRO A 59 -4.65 -0.88 2.30
CA PRO A 59 -5.59 -1.69 3.06
C PRO A 59 -4.96 -2.37 4.30
N THR A 60 -3.69 -2.78 4.22
CA THR A 60 -2.97 -3.36 5.37
C THR A 60 -2.73 -2.31 6.47
N VAL A 61 -2.35 -1.09 6.12
CA VAL A 61 -2.19 0.03 7.07
C VAL A 61 -3.52 0.31 7.78
N LEU A 62 -4.64 0.35 7.05
CA LEU A 62 -5.97 0.58 7.63
C LEU A 62 -6.38 -0.56 8.58
N ALA A 63 -6.18 -1.82 8.18
CA ALA A 63 -6.48 -2.98 9.02
C ALA A 63 -5.63 -3.01 10.30
N LEU A 64 -4.33 -2.70 10.20
CA LEU A 64 -3.45 -2.57 11.36
C LEU A 64 -3.84 -1.42 12.25
N ALA A 65 -4.22 -0.26 11.70
CA ALA A 65 -4.65 0.88 12.49
C ALA A 65 -5.93 0.58 13.28
N LYS A 66 -6.87 -0.15 12.69
CA LYS A 66 -8.06 -0.64 13.39
C LYS A 66 -7.68 -1.54 14.57
N LEU A 67 -6.83 -2.54 14.32
CA LEU A 67 -6.35 -3.45 15.37
C LEU A 67 -5.61 -2.71 16.49
N LEU A 68 -4.75 -1.74 16.15
CA LEU A 68 -4.02 -0.96 17.13
C LEU A 68 -4.96 -0.15 18.02
N ARG A 69 -6.01 0.46 17.45
CA ARG A 69 -7.06 1.15 18.24
C ARG A 69 -7.80 0.19 19.18
N GLU A 70 -8.10 -1.03 18.73
CA GLU A 70 -8.69 -2.08 19.57
C GLU A 70 -7.76 -2.53 20.72
N LEU A 71 -6.45 -2.37 20.53
CA LEU A 71 -5.43 -2.59 21.57
C LEU A 71 -5.21 -1.37 22.49
N GLY A 72 -6.00 -0.30 22.31
CA GLY A 72 -5.89 0.93 23.12
C GLY A 72 -4.81 1.89 22.63
N GLU A 73 -4.26 1.68 21.42
CA GLU A 73 -3.22 2.55 20.87
C GLU A 73 -3.80 3.73 20.07
N THR A 74 -3.00 4.78 19.97
CA THR A 74 -3.24 5.92 19.08
C THR A 74 -2.27 5.88 17.91
N PRO A 75 -2.62 5.16 16.80
CA PRO A 75 -1.75 5.08 15.64
C PRO A 75 -1.74 6.39 14.85
N VAL A 76 -0.55 6.86 14.51
CA VAL A 76 -0.34 7.96 13.55
C VAL A 76 0.47 7.43 12.37
N VAL A 77 0.00 7.69 11.16
CA VAL A 77 0.70 7.27 9.94
C VAL A 77 1.81 8.25 9.61
N LEU A 78 3.00 7.73 9.32
CA LEU A 78 4.13 8.49 8.80
C LEU A 78 4.44 8.04 7.38
N SER A 79 4.10 8.87 6.39
CA SER A 79 4.33 8.62 4.97
C SER A 79 5.34 9.58 4.37
N ARG A 80 5.91 9.22 3.21
CA ARG A 80 6.81 10.09 2.45
C ARG A 80 6.08 11.14 1.62
N GLY A 81 4.80 10.94 1.33
CA GLY A 81 4.05 11.81 0.44
C GLY A 81 4.46 11.64 -1.03
N TYR A 82 4.57 10.39 -1.50
CA TYR A 82 4.92 10.12 -2.89
C TYR A 82 3.90 10.76 -3.85
N GLY A 83 4.37 11.45 -4.89
CA GLY A 83 3.54 12.19 -5.84
C GLY A 83 3.12 13.58 -5.36
N GLY A 84 3.25 13.89 -4.06
CA GLY A 84 2.92 15.20 -3.50
C GLY A 84 4.04 16.23 -3.67
N LYS A 85 3.68 17.52 -3.69
CA LYS A 85 4.62 18.66 -3.79
C LYS A 85 5.24 19.03 -2.45
N LEU A 86 4.48 18.88 -1.35
CA LEU A 86 4.93 19.25 -0.01
C LEU A 86 6.06 18.36 0.49
N ALA A 87 7.14 18.97 0.95
CA ALA A 87 8.26 18.24 1.51
C ALA A 87 7.99 17.76 2.96
N GLY A 88 7.11 18.44 3.66
CA GLY A 88 6.85 18.23 5.08
C GLY A 88 8.01 18.65 6.01
N PRO A 89 7.92 18.38 7.31
CA PRO A 89 6.83 17.63 7.96
C PRO A 89 5.51 18.42 7.98
N VAL A 90 4.42 17.77 7.58
CA VAL A 90 3.08 18.37 7.57
C VAL A 90 2.03 17.34 8.01
N LYS A 91 1.09 17.76 8.89
CA LYS A 91 -0.12 16.99 9.16
C LYS A 91 -1.03 17.11 7.95
N VAL A 92 -1.47 15.99 7.42
CA VAL A 92 -2.41 15.98 6.29
C VAL A 92 -3.79 16.40 6.81
N ASP A 93 -4.33 17.42 6.16
CA ASP A 93 -5.71 17.87 6.35
C ASP A 93 -6.52 17.46 5.10
N PRO A 94 -7.45 16.48 5.21
CA PRO A 94 -8.19 16.01 4.05
C PRO A 94 -9.14 17.05 3.45
N VAL A 95 -9.42 18.16 4.13
CA VAL A 95 -10.25 19.25 3.59
C VAL A 95 -9.40 20.24 2.79
N ARG A 96 -8.21 20.57 3.30
CA ARG A 96 -7.35 21.64 2.75
C ARG A 96 -6.37 21.16 1.70
N HIS A 97 -5.83 19.91 1.87
CA HIS A 97 -4.82 19.38 0.96
C HIS A 97 -5.46 18.62 -0.19
N ALA A 98 -4.89 18.78 -1.38
CA ALA A 98 -5.15 17.94 -2.54
C ALA A 98 -4.15 16.79 -2.64
N ALA A 99 -4.45 15.79 -3.47
CA ALA A 99 -3.53 14.69 -3.77
C ALA A 99 -2.21 15.19 -4.37
N SER A 100 -2.25 16.28 -5.14
CA SER A 100 -1.05 16.94 -5.67
C SER A 100 -0.15 17.58 -4.61
N ASP A 101 -0.67 17.81 -3.39
CA ASP A 101 0.10 18.42 -2.30
C ASP A 101 0.80 17.35 -1.46
N VAL A 102 0.09 16.30 -1.07
CA VAL A 102 0.54 15.32 -0.07
C VAL A 102 0.67 13.90 -0.61
N GLY A 103 0.18 13.63 -1.83
CA GLY A 103 0.07 12.30 -2.43
C GLY A 103 -1.29 11.65 -2.20
N ASP A 104 -1.70 10.76 -3.09
CA ASP A 104 -3.01 10.10 -3.05
C ASP A 104 -3.18 9.22 -1.81
N GLU A 105 -2.18 8.37 -1.50
CA GLU A 105 -2.24 7.41 -0.39
C GLU A 105 -2.32 8.12 0.97
N PRO A 106 -1.47 9.12 1.28
CA PRO A 106 -1.60 9.90 2.50
C PRO A 106 -2.92 10.63 2.62
N LEU A 107 -3.44 11.15 1.49
CA LEU A 107 -4.72 11.85 1.49
C LEU A 107 -5.89 10.90 1.79
N MET A 108 -5.90 9.72 1.17
CA MET A 108 -6.90 8.69 1.43
C MET A 108 -6.85 8.21 2.89
N LEU A 109 -5.65 7.93 3.41
CA LEU A 109 -5.46 7.52 4.81
C LEU A 109 -5.91 8.60 5.80
N ALA A 110 -5.74 9.89 5.46
CA ALA A 110 -6.12 11.02 6.31
C ALA A 110 -7.65 11.14 6.53
N GLY A 111 -8.46 10.51 5.68
CA GLY A 111 -9.90 10.38 5.92
C GLY A 111 -10.27 9.51 7.13
N THR A 112 -9.34 8.67 7.60
CA THR A 112 -9.60 7.71 8.69
C THR A 112 -8.63 7.87 9.87
N LEU A 113 -7.41 8.31 9.62
CA LEU A 113 -6.30 8.33 10.57
C LEU A 113 -5.57 9.68 10.56
N PRO A 114 -4.94 10.09 11.68
CA PRO A 114 -3.93 11.14 11.64
C PRO A 114 -2.77 10.71 10.75
N VAL A 115 -2.42 11.53 9.76
CA VAL A 115 -1.33 11.27 8.82
C VAL A 115 -0.34 12.43 8.85
N VAL A 116 0.94 12.09 8.94
CA VAL A 116 2.05 13.03 8.79
C VAL A 116 2.82 12.66 7.51
N VAL A 117 2.99 13.64 6.63
CA VAL A 117 3.84 13.52 5.44
C VAL A 117 5.17 14.21 5.71
N SER A 118 6.27 13.50 5.44
CA SER A 118 7.62 14.05 5.50
C SER A 118 8.55 13.32 4.53
N ARG A 119 9.15 14.04 3.58
CA ARG A 119 10.15 13.45 2.64
C ARG A 119 11.35 12.89 3.39
N LYS A 120 11.79 13.58 4.45
CA LYS A 120 12.76 13.10 5.42
C LYS A 120 11.99 12.55 6.62
N ARG A 121 11.69 11.25 6.62
CA ARG A 121 10.82 10.62 7.63
C ARG A 121 11.23 10.93 9.08
N ALA A 122 12.53 11.04 9.36
CA ALA A 122 13.02 11.38 10.68
C ALA A 122 12.45 12.73 11.17
N ASP A 123 12.36 13.73 10.30
CA ASP A 123 11.84 15.06 10.62
C ASP A 123 10.33 15.04 10.94
N GLY A 124 9.61 14.01 10.45
CA GLY A 124 8.17 13.82 10.70
C GLY A 124 7.85 13.18 12.07
N VAL A 125 8.83 12.53 12.71
CA VAL A 125 8.62 11.84 14.00
C VAL A 125 8.14 12.79 15.11
N PRO A 126 8.77 13.97 15.34
CA PRO A 126 8.30 14.90 16.37
C PRO A 126 6.84 15.34 16.13
N LEU A 127 6.47 15.60 14.87
CA LEU A 127 5.10 15.99 14.54
C LEU A 127 4.09 14.84 14.74
N ALA A 128 4.46 13.60 14.41
CA ALA A 128 3.64 12.43 14.68
C ALA A 128 3.40 12.26 16.20
N ARG A 129 4.44 12.42 17.03
CA ARG A 129 4.33 12.39 18.48
C ARG A 129 3.44 13.53 19.02
N ALA A 130 3.58 14.73 18.48
CA ALA A 130 2.74 15.87 18.82
C ALA A 130 1.25 15.67 18.47
N GLN A 131 0.93 14.74 17.55
CA GLN A 131 -0.44 14.28 17.29
C GLN A 131 -0.92 13.21 18.30
N GLY A 132 -0.18 12.94 19.37
CA GLY A 132 -0.53 11.96 20.40
C GLY A 132 -0.21 10.51 20.01
N ALA A 133 0.71 10.28 19.06
CA ALA A 133 1.07 8.92 18.66
C ALA A 133 1.61 8.11 19.84
N THR A 134 0.95 7.00 20.18
CA THR A 134 1.50 5.93 21.03
C THR A 134 2.20 4.87 20.20
N VAL A 135 1.92 4.83 18.88
CA VAL A 135 2.57 4.00 17.88
C VAL A 135 2.59 4.73 16.54
N ILE A 136 3.69 4.64 15.81
CA ILE A 136 3.81 5.15 14.45
C ILE A 136 3.64 4.00 13.45
N LEU A 137 2.68 4.14 12.53
CA LEU A 137 2.56 3.28 11.34
C LEU A 137 3.35 3.92 10.20
N MET A 138 4.50 3.32 9.85
CA MET A 138 5.31 3.81 8.74
C MET A 138 4.82 3.20 7.43
N ASP A 139 4.20 4.00 6.60
CA ASP A 139 3.74 3.59 5.26
C ASP A 139 4.88 3.66 4.24
N ASP A 140 5.06 2.54 3.50
CA ASP A 140 6.08 2.34 2.44
C ASP A 140 7.50 2.77 2.86
N GLY A 141 7.88 2.41 4.09
CA GLY A 141 9.16 2.81 4.68
C GLY A 141 10.23 1.73 4.77
N PHE A 142 9.98 0.51 4.27
CA PHE A 142 10.80 -0.66 4.57
C PHE A 142 12.28 -0.52 4.19
N GLN A 143 12.59 -0.04 2.98
CA GLN A 143 13.96 0.17 2.52
C GLN A 143 14.58 1.48 3.05
N SER A 144 13.82 2.29 3.79
CA SER A 144 14.36 3.53 4.38
C SER A 144 14.97 3.25 5.75
N PRO A 145 16.23 3.64 6.00
CA PRO A 145 16.85 3.50 7.32
C PRO A 145 16.52 4.66 8.26
N ALA A 146 15.81 5.70 7.80
CA ALA A 146 15.70 6.99 8.49
C ALA A 146 15.12 6.89 9.92
N VAL A 147 14.28 5.90 10.17
CA VAL A 147 13.65 5.63 11.49
C VAL A 147 13.82 4.16 11.82
N VAL A 148 14.17 3.85 13.05
CA VAL A 148 14.24 2.48 13.56
C VAL A 148 12.84 1.86 13.57
N LYS A 149 12.71 0.64 13.08
CA LYS A 149 11.48 -0.11 13.03
C LYS A 149 11.47 -1.20 14.09
N ASP A 150 10.41 -1.28 14.87
CA ASP A 150 10.20 -2.34 15.87
C ASP A 150 9.55 -3.57 15.28
N ALA A 151 8.80 -3.38 14.18
CA ALA A 151 8.29 -4.45 13.34
C ALA A 151 8.21 -4.00 11.88
N SER A 152 8.49 -4.93 10.96
CA SER A 152 8.34 -4.75 9.52
C SER A 152 7.42 -5.83 8.97
N LEU A 153 6.19 -5.46 8.61
CA LEU A 153 5.23 -6.29 7.91
C LEU A 153 5.38 -6.04 6.42
N ILE A 154 5.70 -7.08 5.67
CA ILE A 154 5.90 -6.98 4.24
C ILE A 154 4.70 -7.56 3.52
N VAL A 155 4.10 -6.74 2.69
CA VAL A 155 2.90 -7.10 1.92
C VAL A 155 3.33 -7.58 0.54
N ILE A 156 2.80 -8.71 0.13
CA ILE A 156 3.02 -9.29 -1.20
C ILE A 156 1.69 -9.71 -1.82
N ASP A 157 1.54 -9.44 -3.09
CA ASP A 157 0.40 -9.92 -3.87
C ASP A 157 0.60 -11.40 -4.23
N SER A 158 -0.40 -12.24 -3.97
CA SER A 158 -0.31 -13.68 -4.16
C SER A 158 -0.24 -14.13 -5.62
N GLU A 159 -0.68 -13.30 -6.56
CA GLU A 159 -0.66 -13.61 -8.00
C GLU A 159 0.61 -13.09 -8.67
N ARG A 160 1.14 -11.95 -8.20
CA ARG A 160 2.35 -11.32 -8.76
C ARG A 160 3.64 -11.83 -8.12
N GLY A 161 3.59 -12.16 -6.83
CA GLY A 161 4.74 -12.62 -6.08
C GLY A 161 5.91 -11.63 -6.14
N LEU A 162 7.10 -12.15 -6.39
CA LEU A 162 8.34 -11.36 -6.55
C LEU A 162 8.63 -10.97 -8.01
N GLY A 163 7.70 -11.23 -8.95
CA GLY A 163 7.95 -11.10 -10.37
C GLY A 163 9.11 -12.01 -10.83
N ASN A 164 10.04 -11.49 -11.64
CA ASN A 164 11.21 -12.24 -12.09
C ASN A 164 12.31 -12.36 -11.02
N GLY A 165 12.08 -11.90 -9.79
CA GLY A 165 13.03 -11.98 -8.68
C GLY A 165 14.28 -11.09 -8.79
N GLN A 166 14.39 -10.26 -9.84
CA GLN A 166 15.55 -9.40 -10.04
C GLN A 166 15.33 -8.01 -9.46
N VAL A 167 16.44 -7.34 -9.14
CA VAL A 167 16.45 -5.98 -8.62
C VAL A 167 16.25 -4.98 -9.76
N PHE A 168 15.65 -3.83 -9.46
CA PHE A 168 15.50 -2.72 -10.37
C PHE A 168 16.86 -2.28 -10.99
N PRO A 169 16.97 -2.03 -12.31
CA PRO A 169 15.90 -2.03 -13.30
C PRO A 169 15.67 -3.38 -14.01
N ALA A 170 16.43 -4.43 -13.71
CA ALA A 170 16.30 -5.76 -14.34
C ALA A 170 15.02 -6.50 -13.91
N GLY A 171 14.45 -6.13 -12.78
CA GLY A 171 13.21 -6.65 -12.23
C GLY A 171 12.57 -5.68 -11.24
N PRO A 172 11.49 -6.10 -10.56
CA PRO A 172 10.70 -5.21 -9.72
C PRO A 172 11.27 -4.98 -8.32
N LEU A 173 12.26 -5.78 -7.85
CA LEU A 173 12.72 -5.69 -6.47
C LEU A 173 13.44 -4.36 -6.18
N ARG A 174 13.09 -3.73 -5.05
CA ARG A 174 13.67 -2.45 -4.58
C ARG A 174 15.08 -2.60 -3.98
N ALA A 175 15.47 -3.81 -3.61
CA ALA A 175 16.79 -4.19 -3.08
C ALA A 175 17.00 -5.70 -3.29
N PRO A 176 18.21 -6.25 -3.10
CA PRO A 176 18.41 -7.69 -3.11
C PRO A 176 17.48 -8.39 -2.12
N LEU A 177 16.93 -9.54 -2.50
CA LEU A 177 15.89 -10.22 -1.71
C LEU A 177 16.40 -10.64 -0.33
N ARG A 178 17.59 -11.24 -0.27
CA ARG A 178 18.15 -11.81 0.95
C ARG A 178 18.24 -10.82 2.14
N PRO A 179 18.81 -9.60 1.99
CA PRO A 179 18.81 -8.61 3.05
C PRO A 179 17.41 -8.08 3.38
N GLN A 180 16.46 -8.13 2.44
CA GLN A 180 15.07 -7.77 2.72
C GLN A 180 14.39 -8.83 3.58
N LEU A 181 14.54 -10.13 3.27
CA LEU A 181 14.00 -11.24 4.06
C LEU A 181 14.51 -11.24 5.50
N ALA A 182 15.82 -10.97 5.67
CA ALA A 182 16.41 -10.88 7.01
C ALA A 182 15.76 -9.83 7.90
N ARG A 183 15.30 -8.71 7.32
CA ARG A 183 14.64 -7.58 8.01
C ARG A 183 13.12 -7.67 8.07
N THR A 184 12.53 -8.68 7.46
CA THR A 184 11.10 -8.93 7.54
C THR A 184 10.77 -9.57 8.87
N ASP A 185 9.79 -9.05 9.58
CA ASP A 185 9.29 -9.62 10.84
C ASP A 185 8.02 -10.44 10.63
N ALA A 186 7.19 -10.09 9.64
CA ALA A 186 6.04 -10.85 9.20
C ALA A 186 5.80 -10.65 7.69
N LEU A 187 5.33 -11.68 7.01
CA LEU A 187 4.87 -11.60 5.63
C LEU A 187 3.34 -11.57 5.60
N VAL A 188 2.77 -10.61 4.88
CA VAL A 188 1.34 -10.52 4.61
C VAL A 188 1.11 -10.87 3.14
N ILE A 189 0.39 -11.95 2.86
CA ILE A 189 0.05 -12.40 1.51
C ILE A 189 -1.39 -12.00 1.22
N VAL A 190 -1.59 -11.19 0.20
CA VAL A 190 -2.92 -10.68 -0.18
C VAL A 190 -3.45 -11.42 -1.40
N GLY A 191 -4.54 -12.16 -1.21
CA GLY A 191 -5.22 -12.96 -2.24
C GLY A 191 -4.89 -14.46 -2.16
N ASN A 192 -5.36 -15.22 -3.16
CA ASN A 192 -5.38 -16.70 -3.14
C ASN A 192 -4.43 -17.35 -4.15
N GLY A 193 -3.60 -16.57 -4.86
CA GLY A 193 -2.62 -17.10 -5.80
C GLY A 193 -1.43 -17.78 -5.11
N ALA A 194 -0.62 -18.49 -5.88
CA ALA A 194 0.53 -19.27 -5.41
C ALA A 194 1.89 -18.60 -5.66
N ALA A 195 1.94 -17.44 -6.33
CA ALA A 195 3.21 -16.82 -6.72
C ALA A 195 4.06 -16.33 -5.52
N ALA A 196 3.45 -16.20 -4.33
CA ALA A 196 4.13 -15.85 -3.10
C ALA A 196 4.56 -17.07 -2.25
N ASP A 197 4.22 -18.30 -2.61
CA ASP A 197 4.42 -19.47 -1.75
C ASP A 197 5.88 -19.78 -1.48
N ALA A 198 6.77 -19.60 -2.46
CA ALA A 198 8.20 -19.83 -2.26
C ALA A 198 8.79 -18.87 -1.21
N VAL A 199 8.45 -17.58 -1.28
CA VAL A 199 8.92 -16.60 -0.30
C VAL A 199 8.24 -16.79 1.06
N ALA A 200 6.99 -17.26 1.08
CA ALA A 200 6.28 -17.60 2.29
C ALA A 200 6.97 -18.77 3.02
N ALA A 201 7.34 -19.82 2.30
CA ALA A 201 8.09 -20.94 2.86
C ALA A 201 9.45 -20.50 3.44
N GLU A 202 10.16 -19.60 2.77
CA GLU A 202 11.45 -19.08 3.25
C GLU A 202 11.30 -18.24 4.53
N ILE A 203 10.24 -17.44 4.63
CA ILE A 203 9.91 -16.66 5.85
C ILE A 203 9.48 -17.58 6.99
N ALA A 204 8.64 -18.56 6.71
CA ALA A 204 8.20 -19.56 7.70
C ALA A 204 9.37 -20.41 8.23
N ALA A 205 10.30 -20.80 7.37
CA ALA A 205 11.53 -21.52 7.76
C ALA A 205 12.43 -20.72 8.70
N GLN A 206 12.31 -19.37 8.70
CA GLN A 206 12.99 -18.50 9.66
C GLN A 206 12.20 -18.31 10.97
N GLY A 207 11.11 -19.06 11.18
CA GLY A 207 10.25 -18.92 12.37
C GLY A 207 9.44 -17.63 12.41
N LYS A 208 9.28 -16.94 11.28
CA LYS A 208 8.52 -15.70 11.17
C LYS A 208 7.10 -15.95 10.69
N PRO A 209 6.09 -15.21 11.19
CA PRO A 209 4.70 -15.43 10.80
C PRO A 209 4.45 -15.09 9.34
N VAL A 210 3.64 -15.93 8.70
CA VAL A 210 3.04 -15.69 7.38
C VAL A 210 1.54 -15.51 7.61
N LEU A 211 1.06 -14.33 7.28
CA LEU A 211 -0.33 -13.89 7.49
C LEU A 211 -1.02 -13.85 6.14
N ARG A 212 -2.01 -14.71 5.92
CA ARG A 212 -2.84 -14.66 4.71
C ARG A 212 -4.00 -13.70 4.93
N ALA A 213 -4.34 -12.97 3.87
CA ALA A 213 -5.40 -11.97 3.90
C ALA A 213 -6.02 -11.82 2.51
N HIS A 214 -7.25 -11.35 2.46
CA HIS A 214 -7.97 -11.09 1.22
C HIS A 214 -8.67 -9.73 1.25
N LEU A 215 -8.88 -9.15 0.07
CA LEU A 215 -9.64 -7.93 -0.06
C LEU A 215 -11.14 -8.27 -0.04
N LYS A 216 -11.85 -7.70 0.90
CA LYS A 216 -13.31 -7.83 1.02
C LYS A 216 -13.95 -6.51 0.62
N PRO A 217 -14.80 -6.52 -0.41
CA PRO A 217 -15.62 -5.37 -0.75
C PRO A 217 -16.57 -4.98 0.39
N ASP A 218 -16.86 -3.69 0.51
CA ASP A 218 -17.86 -3.20 1.45
C ASP A 218 -19.25 -3.73 1.09
N GLU A 219 -19.89 -4.45 2.01
CA GLU A 219 -21.17 -5.12 1.77
C GLU A 219 -22.31 -4.15 1.49
N ALA A 220 -22.32 -2.98 2.12
CA ALA A 220 -23.33 -1.96 1.89
C ALA A 220 -23.19 -1.39 0.47
N GLN A 221 -21.95 -1.15 0.03
CA GLN A 221 -21.68 -0.68 -1.32
C GLN A 221 -22.01 -1.73 -2.38
N VAL A 222 -21.70 -3.01 -2.12
CA VAL A 222 -22.10 -4.12 -3.00
C VAL A 222 -23.63 -4.19 -3.09
N ALA A 223 -24.35 -4.08 -1.97
CA ALA A 223 -25.81 -4.10 -1.96
C ALA A 223 -26.42 -2.91 -2.74
N GLN A 224 -25.81 -1.71 -2.61
CA GLN A 224 -26.23 -0.53 -3.35
C GLN A 224 -26.05 -0.70 -4.87
N LEU A 225 -24.97 -1.31 -5.31
CA LEU A 225 -24.65 -1.51 -6.74
C LEU A 225 -25.32 -2.75 -7.37
N ARG A 226 -25.89 -3.62 -6.55
CA ARG A 226 -26.53 -4.84 -7.03
C ARG A 226 -27.74 -4.50 -7.91
N GLY A 227 -27.80 -5.14 -9.08
CA GLY A 227 -28.84 -4.88 -10.10
C GLY A 227 -28.60 -3.62 -10.93
N GLN A 228 -27.52 -2.87 -10.67
CA GLN A 228 -27.09 -1.77 -11.50
C GLN A 228 -26.05 -2.22 -12.53
N ARG A 229 -26.10 -1.62 -13.72
CA ARG A 229 -25.06 -1.76 -14.73
C ARG A 229 -24.03 -0.65 -14.53
N VAL A 230 -22.76 -1.00 -14.45
CA VAL A 230 -21.73 -0.02 -14.13
C VAL A 230 -20.74 0.23 -15.27
N LEU A 231 -20.28 1.47 -15.38
CA LEU A 231 -19.06 1.87 -16.08
C LEU A 231 -17.96 2.00 -15.04
N ALA A 232 -17.05 1.03 -14.99
CA ALA A 232 -15.95 1.02 -14.02
C ALA A 232 -14.69 1.67 -14.61
N PHE A 233 -14.00 2.52 -13.85
CA PHE A 233 -12.70 3.03 -14.26
C PHE A 233 -11.71 3.02 -13.09
N ALA A 234 -10.41 2.85 -13.39
CA ALA A 234 -9.38 2.89 -12.37
C ALA A 234 -8.02 3.29 -12.93
N GLY A 235 -7.29 4.11 -12.16
CA GLY A 235 -5.91 4.53 -12.38
C GLY A 235 -5.00 4.07 -11.23
N ILE A 236 -5.02 2.78 -10.94
CA ILE A 236 -4.22 2.09 -9.93
C ILE A 236 -3.27 1.10 -10.59
N GLY A 237 -2.32 0.54 -9.82
CA GLY A 237 -1.32 -0.40 -10.32
C GLY A 237 -1.90 -1.69 -10.96
N ASP A 238 -3.11 -2.10 -10.57
CA ASP A 238 -3.83 -3.24 -11.17
C ASP A 238 -5.33 -2.94 -11.36
N PRO A 239 -5.71 -2.26 -12.43
CA PRO A 239 -7.11 -2.01 -12.74
C PRO A 239 -7.91 -3.30 -13.01
N THR A 240 -7.26 -4.33 -13.56
CA THR A 240 -7.93 -5.60 -13.89
C THR A 240 -8.46 -6.29 -12.65
N ARG A 241 -7.67 -6.28 -11.56
CA ARG A 241 -8.09 -6.81 -10.27
C ARG A 241 -9.34 -6.08 -9.75
N PHE A 242 -9.38 -4.77 -9.84
CA PHE A 242 -10.55 -3.98 -9.45
C PHE A 242 -11.81 -4.40 -10.24
N PHE A 243 -11.71 -4.49 -11.58
CA PHE A 243 -12.84 -4.91 -12.41
C PHE A 243 -13.29 -6.34 -12.11
N ASN A 244 -12.34 -7.24 -11.84
CA ASN A 244 -12.65 -8.63 -11.47
C ASN A 244 -13.32 -8.70 -10.08
N THR A 245 -12.91 -7.86 -9.14
CA THR A 245 -13.55 -7.78 -7.81
C THR A 245 -15.01 -7.33 -7.93
N LEU A 246 -15.32 -6.33 -8.76
CA LEU A 246 -16.69 -5.92 -9.03
C LEU A 246 -17.53 -7.09 -9.57
N ARG A 247 -17.03 -7.82 -10.59
CA ARG A 247 -17.74 -8.97 -11.18
C ARG A 247 -17.93 -10.10 -10.17
N ALA A 248 -16.89 -10.43 -9.39
CA ALA A 248 -16.97 -11.45 -8.36
C ALA A 248 -17.97 -11.09 -7.25
N SER A 249 -18.25 -9.80 -7.04
CA SER A 249 -19.29 -9.29 -6.13
C SER A 249 -20.70 -9.32 -6.74
N GLY A 250 -20.87 -9.86 -7.96
CA GLY A 250 -22.16 -9.93 -8.65
C GLY A 250 -22.62 -8.62 -9.29
N ILE A 251 -21.69 -7.69 -9.54
CA ILE A 251 -21.99 -6.39 -10.18
C ILE A 251 -21.76 -6.52 -11.69
N GLU A 252 -22.74 -6.08 -12.48
CA GLU A 252 -22.66 -6.08 -13.95
C GLU A 252 -21.75 -4.94 -14.45
N VAL A 253 -20.52 -5.27 -14.83
CA VAL A 253 -19.57 -4.31 -15.43
C VAL A 253 -19.82 -4.22 -16.94
N ALA A 254 -20.75 -3.32 -17.34
CA ALA A 254 -21.13 -3.10 -18.73
C ALA A 254 -20.05 -2.36 -19.54
N GLY A 255 -19.20 -1.59 -18.87
CA GLY A 255 -18.06 -0.92 -19.47
C GLY A 255 -16.90 -0.80 -18.50
N GLN A 256 -15.67 -0.78 -19.03
CA GLN A 256 -14.48 -0.57 -18.20
C GLN A 256 -13.46 0.32 -18.90
N ARG A 257 -12.73 1.14 -18.11
CA ARG A 257 -11.62 1.97 -18.60
C ARG A 257 -10.45 1.93 -17.63
N ALA A 258 -9.33 1.40 -18.08
CA ALA A 258 -8.08 1.40 -17.32
C ALA A 258 -7.23 2.62 -17.68
N PHE A 259 -6.71 3.29 -16.66
CA PHE A 259 -5.73 4.37 -16.77
C PHE A 259 -4.37 3.92 -16.22
N ALA A 260 -3.34 4.72 -16.43
CA ALA A 260 -2.04 4.50 -15.81
C ALA A 260 -2.14 4.67 -14.29
N ASP A 261 -1.26 3.98 -13.54
CA ASP A 261 -1.19 4.20 -12.08
C ASP A 261 -0.88 5.65 -11.75
N HIS A 262 -1.57 6.21 -10.76
CA HIS A 262 -1.53 7.62 -10.38
C HIS A 262 -1.90 8.60 -11.51
N HIS A 263 -2.80 8.20 -12.43
CA HIS A 263 -3.21 9.05 -13.55
C HIS A 263 -3.79 10.39 -13.08
N PRO A 264 -3.24 11.52 -13.56
CA PRO A 264 -3.81 12.83 -13.25
C PRO A 264 -5.02 13.07 -14.17
N TYR A 265 -6.21 12.70 -13.71
CA TYR A 265 -7.43 12.86 -14.49
C TYR A 265 -7.64 14.31 -14.91
N SER A 266 -7.83 14.55 -16.20
CA SER A 266 -8.26 15.85 -16.70
C SER A 266 -9.77 16.00 -16.58
N GLN A 267 -10.23 17.25 -16.49
CA GLN A 267 -11.67 17.57 -16.47
C GLN A 267 -12.40 16.94 -17.66
N ALA A 268 -11.85 17.08 -18.87
CA ALA A 268 -12.45 16.51 -20.08
C ALA A 268 -12.59 14.98 -20.06
N GLU A 269 -11.62 14.27 -19.46
CA GLU A 269 -11.70 12.81 -19.29
C GLU A 269 -12.86 12.41 -18.36
N ILE A 270 -13.02 13.12 -17.24
CA ILE A 270 -14.09 12.83 -16.28
C ILE A 270 -15.45 13.19 -16.86
N GLU A 271 -15.59 14.37 -17.47
CA GLU A 271 -16.82 14.77 -18.16
C GLU A 271 -17.23 13.75 -19.25
N SER A 272 -16.25 13.25 -20.01
CA SER A 272 -16.49 12.20 -21.01
C SER A 272 -16.99 10.89 -20.40
N LEU A 273 -16.44 10.48 -19.23
CA LEU A 273 -16.89 9.28 -18.50
C LEU A 273 -18.33 9.47 -17.98
N ILE A 274 -18.62 10.62 -17.37
CA ILE A 274 -19.94 10.95 -16.84
C ILE A 274 -20.97 11.00 -17.98
N ALA A 275 -20.65 11.69 -19.08
CA ALA A 275 -21.53 11.78 -20.24
C ALA A 275 -21.78 10.40 -20.87
N LYS A 276 -20.76 9.52 -20.93
CA LYS A 276 -20.92 8.14 -21.39
C LYS A 276 -21.82 7.34 -20.43
N ALA A 277 -21.57 7.42 -19.14
CA ALA A 277 -22.39 6.73 -18.14
C ALA A 277 -23.87 7.17 -18.24
N GLY A 278 -24.12 8.48 -18.35
CA GLY A 278 -25.48 9.02 -18.50
C GLY A 278 -26.18 8.56 -19.77
N ARG A 279 -25.50 8.60 -20.91
CA ARG A 279 -26.10 8.13 -22.19
C ARG A 279 -26.45 6.65 -22.18
N ASP A 280 -25.59 5.83 -21.55
CA ASP A 280 -25.70 4.37 -21.59
C ASP A 280 -26.55 3.84 -20.39
N GLY A 281 -27.04 4.72 -19.51
CA GLY A 281 -27.80 4.37 -18.30
C GLY A 281 -26.95 3.56 -17.30
N LEU A 282 -25.67 3.93 -17.14
CA LEU A 282 -24.69 3.24 -16.29
C LEU A 282 -24.37 4.07 -15.05
N THR A 283 -24.11 3.39 -13.93
CA THR A 283 -23.50 4.01 -12.73
C THR A 283 -21.99 4.06 -12.90
N LEU A 284 -21.39 5.24 -12.70
CA LEU A 284 -19.95 5.42 -12.80
C LEU A 284 -19.27 5.03 -11.49
N VAL A 285 -18.37 4.04 -11.54
CA VAL A 285 -17.74 3.44 -10.35
C VAL A 285 -16.22 3.49 -10.45
N THR A 286 -15.55 3.82 -9.34
CA THR A 286 -14.08 3.84 -9.24
C THR A 286 -13.57 3.37 -7.89
N THR A 287 -12.23 3.31 -7.71
CA THR A 287 -11.61 2.99 -6.42
C THR A 287 -11.61 4.19 -5.47
N GLU A 288 -11.52 3.95 -4.15
CA GLU A 288 -11.34 5.03 -3.16
C GLU A 288 -10.07 5.87 -3.44
N LYS A 289 -8.99 5.21 -3.89
CA LYS A 289 -7.72 5.87 -4.25
C LYS A 289 -7.91 6.83 -5.43
N ASP A 290 -8.68 6.44 -6.43
CA ASP A 290 -8.99 7.30 -7.56
C ASP A 290 -9.93 8.44 -7.16
N LEU A 291 -10.96 8.14 -6.35
CA LEU A 291 -11.91 9.15 -5.89
C LEU A 291 -11.24 10.25 -5.04
N ALA A 292 -10.21 9.91 -4.26
CA ALA A 292 -9.44 10.91 -3.50
C ALA A 292 -8.82 12.01 -4.39
N ARG A 293 -8.59 11.70 -5.68
CA ARG A 293 -8.11 12.66 -6.71
C ARG A 293 -9.24 13.41 -7.42
N LEU A 294 -10.49 13.00 -7.21
CA LEU A 294 -11.68 13.43 -7.95
C LEU A 294 -12.74 14.08 -7.05
N ARG A 295 -12.30 14.88 -6.07
CA ARG A 295 -13.20 15.45 -5.05
C ARG A 295 -14.36 16.26 -5.62
N ASP A 296 -14.10 17.09 -6.64
CA ASP A 296 -15.09 17.93 -7.27
C ASP A 296 -16.19 17.13 -7.99
N TRP A 297 -15.94 15.84 -8.23
CA TRP A 297 -16.82 14.91 -8.93
C TRP A 297 -17.40 13.82 -8.02
N SER A 298 -17.12 13.88 -6.72
CA SER A 298 -17.48 12.83 -5.74
C SER A 298 -19.00 12.55 -5.66
N GLN A 299 -19.85 13.50 -6.04
CA GLN A 299 -21.30 13.30 -6.07
C GLN A 299 -21.80 12.50 -7.28
N GLN A 300 -21.00 12.39 -8.34
CA GLN A 300 -21.36 11.74 -9.61
C GLN A 300 -20.64 10.40 -9.82
N ILE A 301 -19.70 10.07 -8.92
CA ILE A 301 -18.85 8.90 -9.02
C ILE A 301 -18.96 8.09 -7.73
N VAL A 302 -19.35 6.84 -7.86
CA VAL A 302 -19.51 5.93 -6.71
C VAL A 302 -18.17 5.26 -6.41
N PRO A 303 -17.64 5.37 -5.18
CA PRO A 303 -16.47 4.59 -4.78
C PRO A 303 -16.86 3.13 -4.56
N PHE A 304 -15.88 2.22 -4.74
CA PHE A 304 -16.01 0.83 -4.37
C PHE A 304 -14.95 0.49 -3.31
N PRO A 305 -15.27 0.71 -2.03
CA PRO A 305 -14.36 0.46 -0.92
C PRO A 305 -14.05 -1.01 -0.76
N VAL A 306 -12.80 -1.29 -0.35
CA VAL A 306 -12.37 -2.63 0.03
C VAL A 306 -11.64 -2.56 1.37
N THR A 307 -11.89 -3.54 2.22
CA THR A 307 -11.15 -3.77 3.47
C THR A 307 -10.23 -4.97 3.31
N LEU A 308 -9.19 -5.05 4.13
CA LEU A 308 -8.35 -6.25 4.21
C LEU A 308 -8.79 -7.09 5.40
N GLU A 309 -9.23 -8.30 5.13
CA GLU A 309 -9.53 -9.31 6.15
C GLU A 309 -8.40 -10.33 6.22
N PHE A 310 -7.93 -10.61 7.43
CA PHE A 310 -6.92 -11.64 7.69
C PHE A 310 -7.62 -12.97 7.98
N ASP A 311 -7.12 -14.06 7.41
CA ASP A 311 -7.66 -15.41 7.63
C ASP A 311 -7.50 -15.85 9.09
N ASP A 312 -6.42 -15.40 9.76
CA ASP A 312 -6.20 -15.59 11.20
C ASP A 312 -5.95 -14.24 11.90
N PRO A 313 -7.02 -13.54 12.31
CA PRO A 313 -6.91 -12.29 13.05
C PRO A 313 -6.23 -12.43 14.42
N ALA A 314 -6.32 -13.62 15.05
CA ALA A 314 -5.72 -13.89 16.35
C ALA A 314 -4.18 -13.93 16.23
N LEU A 315 -3.66 -14.56 15.19
CA LEU A 315 -2.21 -14.58 14.90
C LEU A 315 -1.68 -13.17 14.65
N LEU A 316 -2.39 -12.34 13.86
CA LEU A 316 -2.02 -10.95 13.66
C LEU A 316 -2.02 -10.17 14.99
N ARG A 317 -3.08 -10.31 15.79
CA ARG A 317 -3.23 -9.64 17.09
C ARG A 317 -2.08 -10.00 18.03
N LYS A 318 -1.77 -11.29 18.13
CA LYS A 318 -0.65 -11.80 18.95
C LYS A 318 0.68 -11.20 18.46
N PHE A 319 0.95 -11.25 17.15
CA PHE A 319 2.17 -10.70 16.59
C PHE A 319 2.33 -9.21 16.92
N VAL A 320 1.28 -8.40 16.70
CA VAL A 320 1.32 -6.95 16.96
C VAL A 320 1.53 -6.67 18.44
N ALA A 321 0.79 -7.33 19.33
CA ALA A 321 0.92 -7.17 20.78
C ALA A 321 2.33 -7.53 21.27
N ASP A 322 2.89 -8.65 20.82
CA ASP A 322 4.25 -9.08 21.16
C ASP A 322 5.31 -8.06 20.70
N ARG A 323 5.13 -7.45 19.53
CA ARG A 323 6.04 -6.44 19.00
C ARG A 323 5.95 -5.12 19.77
N LEU A 324 4.75 -4.68 20.11
CA LEU A 324 4.55 -3.49 20.96
C LEU A 324 5.19 -3.67 22.33
N PHE A 325 4.96 -4.82 22.96
CA PHE A 325 5.57 -5.14 24.27
C PHE A 325 7.10 -5.08 24.22
N LYS A 326 7.72 -5.78 23.26
CA LYS A 326 9.18 -5.80 23.06
C LYS A 326 9.75 -4.41 22.76
N ALA A 327 9.03 -3.60 21.97
CA ALA A 327 9.46 -2.25 21.64
C ALA A 327 9.48 -1.35 22.87
N ARG A 328 8.49 -1.47 23.75
CA ARG A 328 8.41 -0.70 25.00
C ARG A 328 9.48 -1.12 26.00
N ALA A 329 9.63 -2.42 26.22
CA ALA A 329 10.68 -2.95 27.11
C ALA A 329 12.10 -2.52 26.70
N ARG A 330 12.35 -2.34 25.39
CA ARG A 330 13.64 -1.84 24.89
C ARG A 330 13.84 -0.33 25.16
N LYS A 331 12.75 0.43 25.31
CA LYS A 331 12.75 1.90 25.45
C LYS A 331 12.57 2.36 26.89
N GLU A 332 12.27 1.45 27.80
CA GLU A 332 12.37 1.71 29.23
C GLU A 332 13.84 1.80 29.64
N PRO A 333 14.28 2.83 30.41
CA PRO A 333 15.66 3.08 30.77
C PRO A 333 16.26 2.01 31.69
#